data_56b2a49bf3e1c584871f86286f85c56c
#
_entry.id   56b2a49bf3e1c584871f86286f85c56c
#
_cell.length_a   1.000
_cell.length_b   1.000
_cell.length_c   1.000
_cell.angle_alpha   90.00
_cell.angle_beta   90.00
_cell.angle_gamma   90.00
#
_symmetry.space_group_name_H-M   'P 1'
#
loop_
_entity.id
_entity.type
_entity.pdbx_description
1 polymer ?
#
loop_
_entity_poly.entity_id
_entity_poly.type
_entity_poly.pdbx_seq_one_letter_code
_entity_poly.pdbx_strand_id
1 'polypeptide(L)'
;MLATTRMPAFADDAFWAKAGEPYKGITLRGVSESTPSSNWAKDVIAKEFTEKTGIEIQFETTSWDQMYDKAIKDMEAGSGIYDFVYIEQDIIYSYLSRDFLVNITQTLKDKPDLAAPTFNMEEFTTFIEYFKGKDGDLFGVPMEAFIKPYLYRADLFADAAVKEAFKAKYGWDLAPATDHKQYREIAEFFTQYGQDNDLELWGTTVQASSGHPASFYEFVESIAPTFGVYNWGLNTETWAATVANGGTMNSDKAKAALTWWIGNLQYAPPESTSSTWDEVAASFSAGRAAQALVYGENAAWIATDENKSTVVGKVGVALPPLEPGVLEEAESGNGYIGYYDGGAYGIPHSSKNKEAALLWLQYYSQASVQTDWAVNAARVTHKATYDDPRVQEQDTKTNGYYSLMRDKGHLFGGAPNFPFHGQLREAIAPYFYDAITGKLTPDQALDQAAARAEEELTRLGYRKA
;
A
#
# COMPACT_ATOMS: atom_id res chain seq x y z
N MET A 1 15.04 20.74 -31.30
CA MET A 1 13.97 19.74 -31.51
C MET A 1 12.96 20.00 -30.42
N LEU A 2 11.79 20.52 -30.78
CA LEU A 2 10.68 20.72 -29.84
C LEU A 2 10.14 19.33 -29.51
N ALA A 3 10.27 18.92 -28.24
CA ALA A 3 9.58 17.75 -27.72
C ALA A 3 8.08 18.03 -27.81
N THR A 4 7.39 17.38 -28.71
CA THR A 4 5.93 17.33 -28.72
C THR A 4 5.52 16.52 -27.49
N THR A 5 5.10 17.20 -26.41
CA THR A 5 4.34 16.60 -25.32
C THR A 5 3.10 15.97 -25.94
N ARG A 6 3.10 14.64 -26.06
CA ARG A 6 1.87 13.90 -26.37
C ARG A 6 0.95 14.09 -25.17
N MET A 7 -0.12 14.84 -25.36
CA MET A 7 -1.26 14.77 -24.46
C MET A 7 -1.74 13.32 -24.39
N PRO A 8 -2.10 12.81 -23.18
CA PRO A 8 -2.68 11.47 -23.08
C PRO A 8 -3.90 11.37 -24.01
N ALA A 9 -3.95 10.29 -24.79
CA ALA A 9 -5.06 10.06 -25.70
C ALA A 9 -6.33 9.85 -24.90
N PHE A 10 -7.35 10.68 -25.15
CA PHE A 10 -8.71 10.42 -24.67
C PHE A 10 -9.33 9.36 -25.58
N ALA A 11 -9.98 8.35 -24.99
CA ALA A 11 -10.91 7.55 -25.77
C ALA A 11 -12.04 8.50 -26.21
N ASP A 12 -12.30 8.52 -27.51
CA ASP A 12 -13.36 9.33 -28.08
C ASP A 12 -14.68 9.02 -27.35
N ASP A 13 -15.44 10.02 -26.97
CA ASP A 13 -16.78 9.87 -26.37
C ASP A 13 -17.69 8.98 -27.22
N ALA A 14 -17.45 8.95 -28.54
CA ALA A 14 -18.11 8.05 -29.47
C ALA A 14 -17.84 6.56 -29.18
N PHE A 15 -16.64 6.19 -28.70
CA PHE A 15 -16.37 4.82 -28.29
C PHE A 15 -17.24 4.43 -27.10
N TRP A 16 -17.27 5.25 -26.05
CA TRP A 16 -18.00 4.96 -24.81
C TRP A 16 -19.50 4.88 -25.06
N ALA A 17 -20.06 5.80 -25.84
CA ALA A 17 -21.47 5.78 -26.22
C ALA A 17 -21.84 4.53 -27.02
N LYS A 18 -20.99 4.14 -27.99
CA LYS A 18 -21.22 2.95 -28.82
C LYS A 18 -21.08 1.65 -28.02
N ALA A 19 -20.00 1.51 -27.23
CA ALA A 19 -19.74 0.32 -26.46
C ALA A 19 -20.74 0.14 -25.29
N GLY A 20 -21.23 1.24 -24.72
CA GLY A 20 -22.24 1.25 -23.66
C GLY A 20 -23.67 0.97 -24.13
N GLU A 21 -24.00 1.23 -25.40
CA GLU A 21 -25.38 1.14 -25.93
C GLU A 21 -26.09 -0.18 -25.63
N PRO A 22 -25.44 -1.38 -25.77
CA PRO A 22 -26.10 -2.67 -25.44
C PRO A 22 -26.44 -2.82 -23.94
N TYR A 23 -25.79 -2.04 -23.08
CA TYR A 23 -25.88 -2.15 -21.62
C TYR A 23 -26.57 -0.95 -20.97
N LYS A 24 -27.14 -0.03 -21.75
CA LYS A 24 -27.82 1.17 -21.30
C LYS A 24 -28.96 0.85 -20.31
N GLY A 25 -28.96 1.54 -19.17
CA GLY A 25 -29.93 1.33 -18.09
C GLY A 25 -29.63 0.16 -17.17
N ILE A 26 -28.50 -0.56 -17.38
CA ILE A 26 -27.99 -1.53 -16.39
C ILE A 26 -27.34 -0.75 -15.25
N THR A 27 -27.56 -1.22 -14.01
CA THR A 27 -26.85 -0.76 -12.83
C THR A 27 -25.80 -1.78 -12.44
N LEU A 28 -24.52 -1.41 -12.53
CA LEU A 28 -23.40 -2.19 -12.00
C LEU A 28 -23.26 -1.93 -10.50
N ARG A 29 -23.08 -2.98 -9.73
CA ARG A 29 -22.85 -2.91 -8.28
C ARG A 29 -21.41 -3.25 -7.96
N GLY A 30 -20.76 -2.38 -7.17
CA GLY A 30 -19.41 -2.62 -6.69
C GLY A 30 -19.31 -2.50 -5.18
N VAL A 31 -18.35 -3.23 -4.60
CA VAL A 31 -17.95 -3.08 -3.20
C VAL A 31 -16.48 -2.69 -3.12
N SER A 32 -16.18 -1.72 -2.28
CA SER A 32 -14.84 -1.16 -2.11
C SER A 32 -14.60 -0.74 -0.66
N GLU A 33 -13.35 -0.61 -0.31
CA GLU A 33 -12.98 0.07 0.92
C GLU A 33 -13.35 1.56 0.84
N SER A 34 -13.70 2.16 1.98
CA SER A 34 -13.99 3.59 2.08
C SER A 34 -12.71 4.41 2.16
N THR A 35 -12.01 4.53 1.03
CA THR A 35 -10.82 5.35 0.86
C THR A 35 -11.14 6.66 0.13
N PRO A 36 -10.28 7.68 0.18
CA PRO A 36 -10.44 8.89 -0.64
C PRO A 36 -10.63 8.57 -2.12
N SER A 37 -9.88 7.62 -2.66
CA SER A 37 -9.97 7.20 -4.06
C SER A 37 -11.30 6.54 -4.40
N SER A 38 -11.75 5.59 -3.58
CA SER A 38 -13.04 4.92 -3.80
C SER A 38 -14.21 5.89 -3.70
N ASN A 39 -14.13 6.84 -2.77
CA ASN A 39 -15.15 7.87 -2.64
C ASN A 39 -15.15 8.84 -3.84
N TRP A 40 -13.97 9.21 -4.35
CA TRP A 40 -13.85 9.99 -5.59
C TRP A 40 -14.43 9.23 -6.79
N ALA A 41 -14.08 7.93 -6.94
CA ALA A 41 -14.62 7.07 -7.99
C ALA A 41 -16.15 7.02 -7.93
N LYS A 42 -16.73 6.87 -6.73
CA LYS A 42 -18.18 6.84 -6.51
C LYS A 42 -18.84 8.20 -6.81
N ASP A 43 -18.28 9.28 -6.31
CA ASP A 43 -18.96 10.59 -6.28
C ASP A 43 -18.76 11.39 -7.57
N VAL A 44 -17.67 11.13 -8.31
CA VAL A 44 -17.30 11.86 -9.53
C VAL A 44 -17.24 10.94 -10.74
N ILE A 45 -16.32 9.97 -10.78
CA ILE A 45 -16.03 9.18 -11.98
C ILE A 45 -17.24 8.33 -12.41
N ALA A 46 -17.99 7.76 -11.46
CA ALA A 46 -19.18 6.97 -11.74
C ALA A 46 -20.25 7.79 -12.49
N LYS A 47 -20.43 9.07 -12.16
CA LYS A 47 -21.37 9.96 -12.84
C LYS A 47 -20.94 10.26 -14.28
N GLU A 48 -19.66 10.57 -14.46
CA GLU A 48 -19.11 10.82 -15.80
C GLU A 48 -19.23 9.58 -16.71
N PHE A 49 -18.94 8.40 -16.17
CA PHE A 49 -19.14 7.14 -16.89
C PHE A 49 -20.59 6.92 -17.29
N THR A 50 -21.53 7.16 -16.34
CA THR A 50 -22.97 7.03 -16.61
C THR A 50 -23.43 7.99 -17.71
N GLU A 51 -22.98 9.23 -17.70
CA GLU A 51 -23.30 10.24 -18.73
C GLU A 51 -22.83 9.81 -20.12
N LYS A 52 -21.65 9.17 -20.22
CA LYS A 52 -21.05 8.73 -21.48
C LYS A 52 -21.61 7.41 -22.01
N THR A 53 -21.97 6.50 -21.13
CA THR A 53 -22.32 5.11 -21.52
C THR A 53 -23.81 4.78 -21.33
N GLY A 54 -24.51 5.51 -20.44
CA GLY A 54 -25.85 5.13 -19.99
C GLY A 54 -25.89 3.98 -19.01
N ILE A 55 -24.74 3.50 -18.53
CA ILE A 55 -24.62 2.43 -17.51
C ILE A 55 -24.48 3.10 -16.14
N GLU A 56 -25.36 2.73 -15.19
CA GLU A 56 -25.30 3.26 -13.82
C GLU A 56 -24.28 2.51 -12.97
N ILE A 57 -23.62 3.23 -12.05
CA ILE A 57 -22.70 2.64 -11.07
C ILE A 57 -23.24 2.85 -9.67
N GLN A 58 -23.40 1.77 -8.92
CA GLN A 58 -23.75 1.79 -7.51
C GLN A 58 -22.59 1.26 -6.68
N PHE A 59 -21.94 2.16 -5.93
CA PHE A 59 -20.84 1.82 -5.03
C PHE A 59 -21.33 1.58 -3.60
N GLU A 60 -20.92 0.46 -3.03
CA GLU A 60 -20.92 0.24 -1.60
C GLU A 60 -19.50 0.44 -1.06
N THR A 61 -19.27 1.53 -0.32
CA THR A 61 -17.99 1.78 0.38
C THR A 61 -18.15 1.50 1.86
N THR A 62 -17.21 0.73 2.44
CA THR A 62 -17.27 0.27 3.83
C THR A 62 -15.85 0.11 4.40
N SER A 63 -15.71 -0.39 5.64
CA SER A 63 -14.39 -0.70 6.19
C SER A 63 -13.74 -1.87 5.45
N TRP A 64 -12.42 -1.94 5.51
CA TRP A 64 -11.61 -2.98 4.86
C TRP A 64 -12.12 -4.41 5.17
N ASP A 65 -12.31 -4.74 6.45
CA ASP A 65 -12.78 -6.06 6.87
C ASP A 65 -14.15 -6.40 6.30
N GLN A 66 -15.09 -5.45 6.32
CA GLN A 66 -16.45 -5.66 5.80
C GLN A 66 -16.46 -5.79 4.27
N MET A 67 -15.64 -5.01 3.58
CA MET A 67 -15.51 -5.09 2.12
C MET A 67 -15.03 -6.47 1.70
N TYR A 68 -13.95 -6.95 2.33
CA TYR A 68 -13.41 -8.27 2.07
C TYR A 68 -14.43 -9.38 2.32
N ASP A 69 -15.07 -9.36 3.50
CA ASP A 69 -16.10 -10.32 3.90
C ASP A 69 -17.27 -10.38 2.92
N LYS A 70 -17.75 -9.24 2.44
CA LYS A 70 -18.86 -9.16 1.48
C LYS A 70 -18.46 -9.70 0.13
N ALA A 71 -17.31 -9.31 -0.38
CA ALA A 71 -16.80 -9.76 -1.68
C ALA A 71 -16.60 -11.28 -1.70
N ILE A 72 -15.92 -11.84 -0.68
CA ILE A 72 -15.63 -13.29 -0.63
C ILE A 72 -16.92 -14.11 -0.50
N LYS A 73 -17.86 -13.70 0.36
CA LYS A 73 -19.14 -14.40 0.55
C LYS A 73 -20.00 -14.42 -0.72
N ASP A 74 -20.01 -13.31 -1.47
CA ASP A 74 -20.72 -13.26 -2.75
C ASP A 74 -20.11 -14.21 -3.78
N MET A 75 -18.78 -14.21 -3.91
CA MET A 75 -18.07 -15.07 -4.85
C MET A 75 -18.18 -16.56 -4.48
N GLU A 76 -18.04 -16.91 -3.18
CA GLU A 76 -18.22 -18.29 -2.71
C GLU A 76 -19.64 -18.82 -2.92
N ALA A 77 -20.65 -17.99 -2.70
CA ALA A 77 -22.04 -18.36 -2.93
C ALA A 77 -22.43 -18.35 -4.41
N GLY A 78 -21.64 -17.73 -5.29
CA GLY A 78 -21.96 -17.51 -6.68
C GLY A 78 -23.21 -16.67 -6.89
N SER A 79 -23.55 -15.76 -5.95
CA SER A 79 -24.82 -15.04 -5.95
C SER A 79 -24.88 -13.93 -6.99
N GLY A 80 -23.75 -13.35 -7.37
CA GLY A 80 -23.65 -12.27 -8.34
C GLY A 80 -24.32 -10.99 -7.88
N ILE A 81 -24.11 -10.63 -6.61
CA ILE A 81 -24.53 -9.35 -6.03
C ILE A 81 -23.67 -8.22 -6.57
N TYR A 82 -22.35 -8.50 -6.68
CA TYR A 82 -21.38 -7.52 -7.15
C TYR A 82 -20.91 -7.82 -8.58
N ASP A 83 -20.79 -6.78 -9.37
CA ASP A 83 -20.29 -6.81 -10.75
C ASP A 83 -18.80 -6.43 -10.80
N PHE A 84 -18.32 -5.69 -9.81
CA PHE A 84 -16.89 -5.45 -9.59
C PHE A 84 -16.59 -5.36 -8.09
N VAL A 85 -15.38 -5.78 -7.73
CA VAL A 85 -14.91 -5.81 -6.34
C VAL A 85 -13.53 -5.21 -6.24
N TYR A 86 -13.28 -4.48 -5.15
CA TYR A 86 -11.92 -4.03 -4.81
C TYR A 86 -11.07 -5.21 -4.37
N ILE A 87 -9.85 -5.25 -4.83
CA ILE A 87 -8.91 -6.35 -4.60
C ILE A 87 -7.55 -5.73 -4.30
N GLU A 88 -7.01 -6.01 -3.14
CA GLU A 88 -5.62 -5.69 -2.82
C GLU A 88 -4.65 -6.70 -3.42
N GLN A 89 -3.41 -6.28 -3.63
CA GLN A 89 -2.36 -7.12 -4.20
C GLN A 89 -2.02 -8.35 -3.36
N ASP A 90 -2.29 -8.34 -2.07
CA ASP A 90 -2.06 -9.44 -1.15
C ASP A 90 -3.18 -10.49 -1.15
N ILE A 91 -4.39 -10.09 -1.53
CA ILE A 91 -5.59 -10.94 -1.53
C ILE A 91 -5.82 -11.64 -2.87
N ILE A 92 -5.41 -11.01 -3.98
CA ILE A 92 -5.76 -11.47 -5.33
C ILE A 92 -5.45 -12.95 -5.58
N TYR A 93 -4.33 -13.46 -5.07
CA TYR A 93 -3.94 -14.85 -5.30
C TYR A 93 -4.84 -15.86 -4.60
N SER A 94 -5.48 -15.47 -3.49
CA SER A 94 -6.53 -16.28 -2.85
C SER A 94 -7.79 -16.37 -3.71
N TYR A 95 -8.08 -15.34 -4.51
CA TYR A 95 -9.19 -15.33 -5.45
C TYR A 95 -8.86 -16.10 -6.73
N LEU A 96 -7.65 -15.92 -7.27
CA LEU A 96 -7.19 -16.64 -8.46
C LEU A 96 -7.10 -18.15 -8.24
N SER A 97 -6.67 -18.60 -7.06
CA SER A 97 -6.58 -20.03 -6.71
C SER A 97 -7.95 -20.73 -6.66
N ARG A 98 -9.04 -19.94 -6.56
CA ARG A 98 -10.44 -20.42 -6.51
C ARG A 98 -11.25 -20.07 -7.75
N ASP A 99 -10.60 -19.57 -8.78
CA ASP A 99 -11.22 -19.15 -10.04
C ASP A 99 -12.39 -18.15 -9.86
N PHE A 100 -12.20 -17.17 -8.98
CA PHE A 100 -13.26 -16.22 -8.67
C PHE A 100 -13.33 -15.03 -9.62
N LEU A 101 -12.25 -14.74 -10.36
CA LEU A 101 -12.12 -13.52 -11.15
C LEU A 101 -12.09 -13.80 -12.64
N VAL A 102 -12.73 -12.93 -13.40
CA VAL A 102 -12.71 -12.94 -14.86
C VAL A 102 -11.31 -12.60 -15.38
N ASN A 103 -10.82 -13.38 -16.33
CA ASN A 103 -9.61 -13.06 -17.09
C ASN A 103 -9.88 -11.90 -18.04
N ILE A 104 -9.43 -10.71 -17.70
CA ILE A 104 -9.65 -9.47 -18.46
C ILE A 104 -8.94 -9.53 -19.80
N THR A 105 -7.68 -10.00 -19.83
CA THR A 105 -6.89 -10.12 -21.06
C THR A 105 -7.57 -11.02 -22.07
N GLN A 106 -8.04 -12.19 -21.64
CA GLN A 106 -8.72 -13.12 -22.53
C GLN A 106 -10.08 -12.59 -23.00
N THR A 107 -10.83 -11.95 -22.08
CA THR A 107 -12.14 -11.36 -22.44
C THR A 107 -12.00 -10.27 -23.50
N LEU A 108 -10.97 -9.40 -23.42
CA LEU A 108 -10.72 -8.38 -24.43
C LEU A 108 -10.26 -8.96 -25.77
N LYS A 109 -9.52 -10.08 -25.76
CA LYS A 109 -9.18 -10.81 -27.01
C LYS A 109 -10.41 -11.40 -27.68
N ASP A 110 -11.32 -11.97 -26.90
CA ASP A 110 -12.54 -12.61 -27.41
C ASP A 110 -13.60 -11.60 -27.86
N LYS A 111 -13.58 -10.38 -27.29
CA LYS A 111 -14.53 -9.28 -27.55
C LYS A 111 -13.81 -7.97 -27.83
N PRO A 112 -13.11 -7.87 -28.97
CA PRO A 112 -12.29 -6.71 -29.31
C PRO A 112 -13.07 -5.40 -29.44
N ASP A 113 -14.37 -5.48 -29.69
CA ASP A 113 -15.26 -4.30 -29.76
C ASP A 113 -15.46 -3.62 -28.40
N LEU A 114 -15.13 -4.32 -27.30
CA LEU A 114 -15.15 -3.78 -25.94
C LEU A 114 -13.78 -3.20 -25.51
N ALA A 115 -12.72 -3.38 -26.29
CA ALA A 115 -11.40 -2.89 -25.97
C ALA A 115 -11.33 -1.36 -26.21
N ALA A 116 -11.20 -0.58 -25.15
CA ALA A 116 -11.03 0.85 -25.28
C ALA A 116 -9.69 1.18 -25.96
N PRO A 117 -9.64 2.07 -26.95
CA PRO A 117 -8.41 2.42 -27.66
C PRO A 117 -7.31 2.98 -26.75
N THR A 118 -7.71 3.49 -25.59
CA THR A 118 -6.81 4.06 -24.57
C THR A 118 -6.37 3.03 -23.52
N PHE A 119 -6.90 1.81 -23.54
CA PHE A 119 -6.51 0.78 -22.57
C PHE A 119 -5.25 0.06 -23.01
N ASN A 120 -4.14 0.37 -22.35
CA ASN A 120 -2.84 -0.25 -22.60
C ASN A 120 -2.16 -0.60 -21.28
N MET A 121 -1.93 -1.89 -21.03
CA MET A 121 -1.29 -2.37 -19.81
C MET A 121 0.15 -1.84 -19.62
N GLU A 122 0.85 -1.51 -20.69
CA GLU A 122 2.23 -1.00 -20.64
C GLU A 122 2.32 0.44 -20.10
N GLU A 123 1.21 1.18 -20.12
CA GLU A 123 1.13 2.54 -19.61
C GLU A 123 0.98 2.62 -18.08
N PHE A 124 0.64 1.51 -17.44
CA PHE A 124 0.58 1.44 -15.97
C PHE A 124 1.99 1.39 -15.36
N THR A 125 2.07 1.80 -14.09
CA THR A 125 3.27 1.58 -13.27
C THR A 125 3.50 0.08 -13.05
N THR A 126 4.63 -0.30 -12.47
CA THR A 126 4.94 -1.70 -12.14
C THR A 126 3.91 -2.36 -11.21
N PHE A 127 3.07 -1.57 -10.55
CA PHE A 127 2.01 -2.06 -9.66
C PHE A 127 1.01 -2.99 -10.36
N ILE A 128 0.80 -2.84 -11.67
CA ILE A 128 -0.08 -3.74 -12.44
C ILE A 128 0.35 -5.21 -12.38
N GLU A 129 1.65 -5.48 -12.14
CA GLU A 129 2.18 -6.85 -12.11
C GLU A 129 1.57 -7.71 -10.99
N TYR A 130 1.13 -7.08 -9.89
CA TYR A 130 0.46 -7.79 -8.78
C TYR A 130 -0.91 -8.35 -9.18
N PHE A 131 -1.55 -7.83 -10.21
CA PHE A 131 -2.89 -8.23 -10.65
C PHE A 131 -2.88 -9.15 -11.86
N LYS A 132 -1.71 -9.65 -12.23
CA LYS A 132 -1.53 -10.63 -13.29
C LYS A 132 -1.46 -12.06 -12.73
N GLY A 133 -2.04 -12.99 -13.46
CA GLY A 133 -1.83 -14.42 -13.23
C GLY A 133 -0.45 -14.88 -13.69
N LYS A 134 -0.14 -16.14 -13.44
CA LYS A 134 1.16 -16.76 -13.80
C LYS A 134 1.50 -16.70 -15.29
N ASP A 135 0.48 -16.64 -16.14
CA ASP A 135 0.61 -16.57 -17.61
C ASP A 135 0.71 -15.12 -18.13
N GLY A 136 0.74 -14.13 -17.22
CA GLY A 136 0.79 -12.71 -17.55
C GLY A 136 -0.56 -12.08 -17.90
N ASP A 137 -1.65 -12.85 -17.84
CA ASP A 137 -3.01 -12.35 -18.06
C ASP A 137 -3.50 -11.52 -16.87
N LEU A 138 -4.20 -10.43 -17.16
CA LEU A 138 -4.71 -9.49 -16.17
C LEU A 138 -6.06 -9.94 -15.60
N PHE A 139 -6.23 -9.83 -14.27
CA PHE A 139 -7.45 -10.17 -13.53
C PHE A 139 -7.98 -8.99 -12.71
N GLY A 140 -7.19 -7.96 -12.49
CA GLY A 140 -7.60 -6.72 -11.83
C GLY A 140 -6.98 -5.51 -12.52
N VAL A 141 -7.76 -4.45 -12.74
CA VAL A 141 -7.24 -3.19 -13.28
C VAL A 141 -6.86 -2.28 -12.12
N PRO A 142 -5.59 -1.84 -12.02
CA PRO A 142 -5.13 -1.01 -10.91
C PRO A 142 -5.98 0.24 -10.74
N MET A 143 -6.37 0.49 -9.50
CA MET A 143 -7.19 1.61 -9.11
C MET A 143 -6.36 2.64 -8.33
N GLU A 144 -5.52 2.17 -7.44
CA GLU A 144 -4.68 2.98 -6.59
C GLU A 144 -3.38 2.28 -6.26
N ALA A 145 -2.31 3.08 -6.14
CA ALA A 145 -1.01 2.59 -5.72
C ALA A 145 -0.26 3.68 -4.96
N PHE A 146 0.41 3.32 -3.90
CA PHE A 146 1.23 4.20 -3.07
C PHE A 146 2.34 3.41 -2.37
N ILE A 147 3.42 4.09 -2.04
CA ILE A 147 4.50 3.52 -1.24
C ILE A 147 4.36 3.99 0.22
N LYS A 148 5.03 3.32 1.14
CA LYS A 148 5.13 3.76 2.54
C LYS A 148 6.48 4.42 2.79
N PRO A 149 6.60 5.75 2.58
CA PRO A 149 7.85 6.47 2.76
C PRO A 149 8.15 6.78 4.22
N TYR A 150 9.37 7.24 4.46
CA TYR A 150 9.77 7.91 5.67
C TYR A 150 9.46 9.41 5.59
N LEU A 151 8.61 9.90 6.48
CA LEU A 151 8.32 11.32 6.67
C LEU A 151 9.08 11.87 7.86
N TYR A 152 9.51 13.13 7.78
CA TYR A 152 10.18 13.83 8.87
C TYR A 152 9.79 15.30 8.90
N ARG A 153 9.93 15.94 10.06
CA ARG A 153 9.69 17.38 10.26
C ARG A 153 10.87 18.19 9.74
N ALA A 154 10.81 18.57 8.47
CA ALA A 154 11.86 19.31 7.78
C ALA A 154 12.21 20.65 8.47
N ASP A 155 11.22 21.31 9.11
CA ASP A 155 11.42 22.52 9.90
C ASP A 155 12.29 22.25 11.15
N LEU A 156 12.03 21.18 11.89
CA LEU A 156 12.84 20.79 13.05
C LEU A 156 14.25 20.36 12.64
N PHE A 157 14.37 19.64 11.53
CA PHE A 157 15.66 19.19 11.00
C PHE A 157 16.48 20.35 10.40
N ALA A 158 15.85 21.46 10.02
CA ALA A 158 16.52 22.65 9.50
C ALA A 158 16.92 23.63 10.60
N ASP A 159 16.36 23.55 11.82
CA ASP A 159 16.63 24.46 12.92
C ASP A 159 18.10 24.37 13.35
N ALA A 160 18.77 25.51 13.42
CA ALA A 160 20.21 25.58 13.70
C ALA A 160 20.56 25.14 15.13
N ALA A 161 19.71 25.48 16.11
CA ALA A 161 19.97 25.14 17.52
C ALA A 161 19.70 23.64 17.74
N VAL A 162 18.67 23.08 17.09
CA VAL A 162 18.38 21.63 17.10
C VAL A 162 19.52 20.83 16.49
N LYS A 163 20.06 21.28 15.34
CA LYS A 163 21.19 20.62 14.66
C LYS A 163 22.46 20.65 15.52
N GLU A 164 22.76 21.79 16.16
CA GLU A 164 23.90 21.90 17.04
C GLU A 164 23.77 20.96 18.26
N ALA A 165 22.61 20.95 18.92
CA ALA A 165 22.36 20.11 20.07
C ALA A 165 22.41 18.61 19.70
N PHE A 166 21.83 18.22 18.56
CA PHE A 166 21.88 16.85 18.06
C PHE A 166 23.32 16.41 17.78
N LYS A 167 24.10 17.25 17.05
CA LYS A 167 25.48 16.94 16.72
C LYS A 167 26.36 16.85 17.99
N ALA A 168 26.11 17.68 18.97
CA ALA A 168 26.83 17.63 20.25
C ALA A 168 26.56 16.30 20.99
N LYS A 169 25.34 15.73 20.88
CA LYS A 169 24.97 14.49 21.54
C LYS A 169 25.46 13.23 20.78
N TYR A 170 25.32 13.20 19.47
CA TYR A 170 25.54 11.97 18.68
C TYR A 170 26.77 12.01 17.77
N GLY A 171 27.38 13.18 17.58
CA GLY A 171 28.65 13.33 16.82
C GLY A 171 28.48 13.38 15.30
N TRP A 172 27.25 13.38 14.79
CA TRP A 172 26.95 13.50 13.35
C TRP A 172 25.89 14.57 13.09
N ASP A 173 25.82 15.06 11.84
CA ASP A 173 24.90 16.14 11.47
C ASP A 173 23.47 15.60 11.31
N LEU A 174 22.48 16.25 11.96
CA LEU A 174 21.07 15.87 11.84
C LEU A 174 20.62 15.94 10.38
N ALA A 175 20.22 14.79 9.85
CA ALA A 175 19.68 14.58 8.51
C ALA A 175 18.64 13.45 8.57
N PRO A 176 17.78 13.26 7.55
CA PRO A 176 16.91 12.10 7.47
C PRO A 176 17.70 10.80 7.61
N ALA A 177 17.21 9.89 8.45
CA ALA A 177 17.89 8.64 8.73
C ALA A 177 18.02 7.77 7.47
N THR A 178 19.20 7.22 7.26
CA THR A 178 19.45 6.24 6.18
C THR A 178 19.57 4.80 6.71
N ASP A 179 19.76 4.65 8.03
CA ASP A 179 19.80 3.36 8.70
C ASP A 179 18.99 3.37 10.02
N HIS A 180 18.77 2.18 10.58
CA HIS A 180 17.93 2.00 11.77
C HIS A 180 18.55 2.59 13.04
N LYS A 181 19.88 2.68 13.12
CA LYS A 181 20.56 3.31 14.23
C LYS A 181 20.32 4.82 14.23
N GLN A 182 20.51 5.47 13.07
CA GLN A 182 20.24 6.90 12.90
C GLN A 182 18.78 7.23 13.22
N TYR A 183 17.82 6.42 12.71
CA TYR A 183 16.41 6.60 13.02
C TYR A 183 16.13 6.55 14.52
N ARG A 184 16.76 5.61 15.24
CA ARG A 184 16.63 5.45 16.68
C ARG A 184 17.25 6.65 17.44
N GLU A 185 18.42 7.11 17.05
CA GLU A 185 19.08 8.25 17.66
C GLU A 185 18.27 9.54 17.48
N ILE A 186 17.66 9.73 16.31
CA ILE A 186 16.72 10.82 16.05
C ILE A 186 15.46 10.70 16.93
N ALA A 187 14.89 9.50 17.03
CA ALA A 187 13.71 9.26 17.85
C ALA A 187 13.96 9.55 19.33
N GLU A 188 15.08 9.09 19.86
CA GLU A 188 15.50 9.38 21.23
C GLU A 188 15.72 10.89 21.45
N PHE A 189 16.42 11.55 20.52
CA PHE A 189 16.71 12.98 20.62
C PHE A 189 15.42 13.80 20.70
N PHE A 190 14.50 13.63 19.75
CA PHE A 190 13.30 14.46 19.72
C PHE A 190 12.31 14.15 20.84
N THR A 191 12.27 12.92 21.34
CA THR A 191 11.48 12.59 22.54
C THR A 191 12.03 13.37 23.76
N GLN A 192 13.34 13.36 23.95
CA GLN A 192 13.96 14.14 25.03
C GLN A 192 13.81 15.65 24.82
N TYR A 193 13.99 16.12 23.57
CA TYR A 193 13.78 17.52 23.22
C TYR A 193 12.35 17.99 23.52
N GLY A 194 11.35 17.16 23.22
CA GLY A 194 9.95 17.43 23.59
C GLY A 194 9.77 17.60 25.09
N GLN A 195 10.33 16.68 25.89
CA GLN A 195 10.28 16.74 27.36
C GLN A 195 10.98 17.96 27.93
N ASP A 196 12.19 18.26 27.44
CA ASP A 196 13.00 19.38 27.93
C ASP A 196 12.38 20.75 27.62
N ASN A 197 11.54 20.85 26.59
CA ASN A 197 10.88 22.07 26.14
C ASN A 197 9.37 22.13 26.46
N ASP A 198 8.85 21.17 27.23
CA ASP A 198 7.42 21.06 27.57
C ASP A 198 6.52 21.05 26.32
N LEU A 199 6.94 20.30 25.28
CA LEU A 199 6.22 20.13 24.02
C LEU A 199 5.59 18.74 23.97
N GLU A 200 4.39 18.64 23.40
CA GLU A 200 3.79 17.36 23.05
C GLU A 200 4.44 16.83 21.75
N LEU A 201 5.73 16.51 21.85
CA LEU A 201 6.54 16.02 20.74
C LEU A 201 7.24 14.72 21.10
N TRP A 202 7.05 13.72 20.29
CA TRP A 202 7.68 12.41 20.34
C TRP A 202 8.69 12.26 19.20
N GLY A 203 9.66 11.38 19.37
CA GLY A 203 10.65 11.15 18.33
C GLY A 203 10.10 10.45 17.11
N THR A 204 9.07 9.60 17.28
CA THR A 204 8.44 8.86 16.18
C THR A 204 6.98 8.54 16.48
N THR A 205 6.31 7.87 15.55
CA THR A 205 5.04 7.15 15.74
C THR A 205 5.25 5.67 15.42
N VAL A 206 4.42 4.78 15.98
CA VAL A 206 4.48 3.33 15.71
C VAL A 206 3.08 2.79 15.50
N GLN A 207 2.88 2.09 14.37
CA GLN A 207 1.62 1.41 14.03
C GLN A 207 1.58 0.04 14.73
N ALA A 208 1.21 0.02 16.02
CA ALA A 208 1.34 -1.17 16.85
C ALA A 208 0.03 -1.57 17.58
N SER A 209 -1.13 -1.35 16.92
CA SER A 209 -2.42 -1.75 17.48
C SER A 209 -2.48 -3.25 17.73
N SER A 210 -2.41 -3.65 19.01
CA SER A 210 -2.45 -5.05 19.41
C SER A 210 -3.84 -5.65 19.15
N GLY A 211 -3.88 -6.75 18.40
CA GLY A 211 -5.13 -7.40 17.99
C GLY A 211 -5.73 -6.89 16.68
N HIS A 212 -5.12 -5.91 16.02
CA HIS A 212 -5.55 -5.42 14.71
C HIS A 212 -4.56 -5.81 13.61
N PRO A 213 -5.01 -6.21 12.40
CA PRO A 213 -4.13 -6.60 11.30
C PRO A 213 -3.08 -5.55 10.91
N ALA A 214 -3.37 -4.27 11.12
CA ALA A 214 -2.47 -3.17 10.80
C ALA A 214 -1.05 -3.34 11.37
N SER A 215 -0.93 -3.81 12.62
CA SER A 215 0.38 -4.01 13.25
C SER A 215 1.13 -5.22 12.70
N PHE A 216 0.40 -6.26 12.30
CA PHE A 216 0.98 -7.41 11.62
C PHE A 216 1.58 -7.00 10.28
N TYR A 217 0.79 -6.32 9.44
CA TYR A 217 1.27 -5.82 8.14
C TYR A 217 2.39 -4.80 8.28
N GLU A 218 2.31 -3.92 9.29
CA GLU A 218 3.41 -2.99 9.57
C GLU A 218 4.74 -3.73 9.72
N PHE A 219 4.74 -4.80 10.51
CA PHE A 219 5.97 -5.56 10.70
C PHE A 219 6.39 -6.32 9.45
N VAL A 220 5.51 -7.15 8.87
CA VAL A 220 5.90 -8.08 7.81
C VAL A 220 6.10 -7.43 6.45
N GLU A 221 5.42 -6.29 6.17
CA GLU A 221 5.46 -5.62 4.86
C GLU A 221 6.31 -4.34 4.87
N SER A 222 6.38 -3.62 5.99
CA SER A 222 7.09 -2.35 6.05
C SER A 222 8.43 -2.46 6.77
N ILE A 223 8.51 -3.16 7.90
CA ILE A 223 9.71 -3.19 8.74
C ILE A 223 10.66 -4.33 8.36
N ALA A 224 10.17 -5.57 8.34
CA ALA A 224 11.01 -6.73 8.07
C ALA A 224 11.79 -6.65 6.73
N PRO A 225 11.22 -6.13 5.63
CA PRO A 225 11.96 -5.92 4.39
C PRO A 225 13.14 -4.98 4.52
N THR A 226 13.05 -3.93 5.35
CA THR A 226 14.16 -2.99 5.58
C THR A 226 15.36 -3.63 6.28
N PHE A 227 15.18 -4.81 6.87
CA PHE A 227 16.23 -5.66 7.44
C PHE A 227 16.66 -6.81 6.49
N GLY A 228 16.08 -6.91 5.28
CA GLY A 228 16.34 -7.99 4.34
C GLY A 228 15.61 -9.30 4.67
N VAL A 229 14.43 -9.20 5.27
CA VAL A 229 13.52 -10.34 5.49
C VAL A 229 12.29 -10.15 4.61
N TYR A 230 12.22 -10.92 3.54
CA TYR A 230 11.21 -10.79 2.49
C TYR A 230 10.15 -11.87 2.59
N ASN A 231 9.01 -11.67 1.92
CA ASN A 231 7.95 -12.67 1.79
C ASN A 231 7.48 -13.24 3.14
N TRP A 232 7.32 -12.37 4.15
CA TRP A 232 6.98 -12.76 5.53
C TRP A 232 7.97 -13.74 6.18
N GLY A 233 9.18 -13.83 5.64
CA GLY A 233 10.18 -14.80 6.05
C GLY A 233 9.96 -16.21 5.52
N LEU A 234 9.05 -16.41 4.57
CA LEU A 234 8.82 -17.70 3.92
C LEU A 234 9.79 -17.92 2.75
N ASN A 235 10.24 -19.15 2.62
CA ASN A 235 10.85 -19.62 1.39
C ASN A 235 9.74 -19.87 0.36
N THR A 236 9.73 -19.15 -0.76
CA THR A 236 8.65 -19.20 -1.76
C THR A 236 8.59 -20.49 -2.58
N GLU A 237 9.61 -21.34 -2.53
CA GLU A 237 9.65 -22.64 -3.22
C GLU A 237 9.14 -23.78 -2.32
N THR A 238 9.52 -23.74 -1.04
CA THR A 238 9.27 -24.83 -0.09
C THR A 238 8.20 -24.50 0.96
N TRP A 239 7.84 -23.23 1.06
CA TRP A 239 6.99 -22.67 2.10
C TRP A 239 7.52 -22.91 3.53
N ALA A 240 8.82 -23.08 3.67
CA ALA A 240 9.48 -23.13 4.96
C ALA A 240 9.49 -21.74 5.60
N ALA A 241 9.22 -21.67 6.90
CA ALA A 241 9.24 -20.45 7.69
C ALA A 241 10.45 -20.39 8.64
N THR A 242 10.78 -21.52 9.25
CA THR A 242 11.91 -21.61 10.19
C THR A 242 13.26 -21.63 9.46
N VAL A 243 14.28 -21.02 10.08
CA VAL A 243 15.66 -21.08 9.57
C VAL A 243 16.13 -22.53 9.43
N ALA A 244 15.76 -23.40 10.36
CA ALA A 244 16.11 -24.82 10.32
C ALA A 244 15.63 -25.54 9.05
N ASN A 245 14.54 -25.08 8.45
CA ASN A 245 13.94 -25.65 7.26
C ASN A 245 14.14 -24.79 5.99
N GLY A 246 14.95 -23.73 6.08
CA GLY A 246 15.30 -22.87 4.94
C GLY A 246 14.41 -21.62 4.75
N GLY A 247 13.58 -21.28 5.74
CA GLY A 247 12.89 -19.98 5.83
C GLY A 247 13.75 -18.92 6.53
N THR A 248 13.18 -17.75 6.75
CA THR A 248 13.86 -16.62 7.42
C THR A 248 13.00 -15.92 8.48
N MET A 249 11.77 -16.40 8.75
CA MET A 249 10.83 -15.74 9.65
C MET A 249 11.37 -15.59 11.08
N ASN A 250 12.20 -16.55 11.56
CA ASN A 250 12.85 -16.48 12.86
C ASN A 250 14.38 -16.33 12.76
N SER A 251 14.87 -15.73 11.67
CA SER A 251 16.29 -15.40 11.52
C SER A 251 16.74 -14.30 12.47
N ASP A 252 18.06 -14.17 12.65
CA ASP A 252 18.63 -13.08 13.46
C ASP A 252 18.22 -11.70 12.92
N LYS A 253 18.14 -11.54 11.59
CA LYS A 253 17.63 -10.32 10.94
C LYS A 253 16.18 -10.04 11.33
N ALA A 254 15.31 -11.05 11.28
CA ALA A 254 13.91 -10.90 11.67
C ALA A 254 13.76 -10.54 13.16
N LYS A 255 14.53 -11.18 14.03
CA LYS A 255 14.57 -10.89 15.47
C LYS A 255 15.06 -9.47 15.76
N ALA A 256 16.10 -9.02 15.05
CA ALA A 256 16.59 -7.66 15.13
C ALA A 256 15.51 -6.65 14.66
N ALA A 257 14.83 -6.94 13.56
CA ALA A 257 13.74 -6.11 13.03
C ALA A 257 12.59 -5.95 14.02
N LEU A 258 12.10 -7.05 14.59
CA LEU A 258 11.00 -7.02 15.57
C LEU A 258 11.41 -6.30 16.87
N THR A 259 12.64 -6.54 17.34
CA THR A 259 13.20 -5.86 18.51
C THR A 259 13.34 -4.34 18.26
N TRP A 260 13.80 -3.96 17.07
CA TRP A 260 13.92 -2.55 16.70
C TRP A 260 12.55 -1.88 16.63
N TRP A 261 11.59 -2.50 15.97
CA TRP A 261 10.26 -1.94 15.80
C TRP A 261 9.54 -1.73 17.14
N ILE A 262 9.44 -2.77 17.98
CA ILE A 262 8.82 -2.69 19.32
C ILE A 262 9.60 -1.73 20.21
N GLY A 263 10.92 -1.72 20.13
CA GLY A 263 11.76 -0.82 20.90
C GLY A 263 11.55 0.66 20.58
N ASN A 264 10.91 1.03 19.44
CA ASN A 264 10.56 2.40 19.13
C ASN A 264 9.30 2.89 19.87
N LEU A 265 8.51 2.00 20.49
CA LEU A 265 7.36 2.38 21.32
C LEU A 265 7.72 3.31 22.47
N GLN A 266 8.94 3.21 23.02
CA GLN A 266 9.41 4.12 24.07
C GLN A 266 9.61 5.56 23.61
N TYR A 267 9.69 5.79 22.29
CA TYR A 267 9.88 7.10 21.66
C TYR A 267 8.64 7.57 20.89
N ALA A 268 7.53 6.87 21.04
CA ALA A 268 6.26 7.13 20.39
C ALA A 268 5.19 7.56 21.40
N PRO A 269 4.08 8.19 20.97
CA PRO A 269 2.97 8.50 21.84
C PRO A 269 2.47 7.26 22.61
N PRO A 270 2.01 7.41 23.87
CA PRO A 270 1.64 6.28 24.74
C PRO A 270 0.54 5.40 24.14
N GLU A 271 -0.33 5.96 23.33
CA GLU A 271 -1.41 5.26 22.63
C GLU A 271 -0.97 4.43 21.43
N SER A 272 0.32 4.41 21.07
CA SER A 272 0.82 3.70 19.88
C SER A 272 0.51 2.19 19.87
N THR A 273 0.32 1.55 21.02
CA THR A 273 -0.15 0.16 21.11
C THR A 273 -1.64 -0.04 20.75
N SER A 274 -2.33 1.05 20.44
CA SER A 274 -3.70 1.07 19.89
C SER A 274 -3.77 1.77 18.54
N SER A 275 -2.63 2.19 17.98
CA SER A 275 -2.56 2.94 16.73
C SER A 275 -2.54 2.02 15.52
N THR A 276 -3.44 2.30 14.58
CA THR A 276 -3.44 1.79 13.22
C THR A 276 -2.79 2.81 12.27
N TRP A 277 -2.99 2.69 10.96
CA TRP A 277 -2.53 3.66 9.96
C TRP A 277 -3.13 5.06 10.16
N ASP A 278 -4.40 5.16 10.58
CA ASP A 278 -5.11 6.43 10.78
C ASP A 278 -4.53 7.22 11.97
N GLU A 279 -4.28 6.55 13.11
CA GLU A 279 -3.72 7.21 14.29
C GLU A 279 -2.27 7.64 14.07
N VAL A 280 -1.49 6.86 13.31
CA VAL A 280 -0.12 7.25 12.92
C VAL A 280 -0.14 8.52 12.07
N ALA A 281 -1.00 8.57 11.05
CA ALA A 281 -1.15 9.75 10.21
C ALA A 281 -1.68 10.96 11.00
N ALA A 282 -2.67 10.76 11.87
CA ALA A 282 -3.23 11.80 12.73
C ALA A 282 -2.19 12.36 13.71
N SER A 283 -1.38 11.50 14.33
CA SER A 283 -0.34 11.92 15.26
C SER A 283 0.75 12.75 14.58
N PHE A 284 1.20 12.33 13.39
CA PHE A 284 2.21 13.08 12.63
C PHE A 284 1.65 14.42 12.10
N SER A 285 0.43 14.42 11.55
CA SER A 285 -0.23 15.63 11.04
C SER A 285 -0.53 16.68 12.13
N ALA A 286 -0.78 16.22 13.36
CA ALA A 286 -0.92 17.10 14.53
C ALA A 286 0.44 17.68 15.02
N GLY A 287 1.56 17.27 14.43
CA GLY A 287 2.89 17.72 14.83
C GLY A 287 3.45 17.05 16.08
N ARG A 288 2.84 15.93 16.52
CA ARG A 288 3.22 15.18 17.72
C ARG A 288 4.41 14.25 17.53
N ALA A 289 4.90 14.09 16.29
CA ALA A 289 6.07 13.26 16.00
C ALA A 289 7.08 13.99 15.09
N ALA A 290 8.38 13.80 15.35
CA ALA A 290 9.46 14.38 14.55
C ALA A 290 9.71 13.58 13.25
N GLN A 291 9.42 12.27 13.27
CA GLN A 291 9.54 11.37 12.12
C GLN A 291 8.52 10.24 12.20
N ALA A 292 8.22 9.61 11.07
CA ALA A 292 7.28 8.50 10.99
C ALA A 292 7.42 7.72 9.67
N LEU A 293 7.03 6.45 9.67
CA LEU A 293 6.69 5.70 8.45
C LEU A 293 5.18 5.83 8.24
N VAL A 294 4.76 6.49 7.18
CA VAL A 294 3.35 6.82 6.93
C VAL A 294 2.97 6.35 5.54
N TYR A 295 1.78 5.77 5.38
CA TYR A 295 1.27 5.42 4.05
C TYR A 295 1.18 6.66 3.17
N GLY A 296 1.70 6.55 1.95
CA GLY A 296 1.89 7.66 1.04
C GLY A 296 0.62 8.40 0.65
N GLU A 297 -0.51 7.73 0.68
CA GLU A 297 -1.85 8.32 0.52
C GLU A 297 -2.11 9.42 1.55
N ASN A 298 -1.60 9.24 2.77
CA ASN A 298 -1.71 10.22 3.83
C ASN A 298 -0.63 11.32 3.71
N ALA A 299 0.52 11.02 3.14
CA ALA A 299 1.61 11.97 2.99
C ALA A 299 1.19 13.25 2.25
N ALA A 300 0.35 13.11 1.22
CA ALA A 300 -0.11 14.26 0.46
C ALA A 300 -0.97 15.23 1.28
N TRP A 301 -2.04 14.76 1.93
CA TRP A 301 -2.89 15.66 2.72
C TRP A 301 -2.18 16.17 3.97
N ILE A 302 -1.32 15.37 4.59
CA ILE A 302 -0.48 15.81 5.71
C ILE A 302 0.38 17.02 5.32
N ALA A 303 0.93 17.00 4.10
CA ALA A 303 1.80 18.06 3.62
C ALA A 303 1.06 19.29 3.05
N THR A 304 -0.25 19.17 2.70
CA THR A 304 -0.93 20.20 1.90
C THR A 304 -2.29 20.69 2.44
N ASP A 305 -2.97 19.94 3.31
CA ASP A 305 -4.32 20.31 3.81
C ASP A 305 -4.26 21.02 5.16
N GLU A 306 -4.31 22.35 5.15
CA GLU A 306 -4.26 23.19 6.34
C GLU A 306 -5.45 22.97 7.31
N ASN A 307 -6.55 22.37 6.84
CA ASN A 307 -7.72 22.09 7.70
C ASN A 307 -7.52 20.80 8.53
N LYS A 308 -6.58 19.93 8.12
CA LYS A 308 -6.35 18.63 8.74
C LYS A 308 -4.95 18.49 9.34
N SER A 309 -4.00 19.32 8.94
CA SER A 309 -2.60 19.19 9.30
C SER A 309 -1.99 20.50 9.80
N THR A 310 -1.31 20.43 10.92
CA THR A 310 -0.54 21.56 11.50
C THR A 310 0.89 21.62 10.95
N VAL A 311 1.29 20.63 10.16
CA VAL A 311 2.65 20.48 9.62
C VAL A 311 2.74 20.77 8.12
N VAL A 312 1.72 21.41 7.54
CA VAL A 312 1.74 21.83 6.13
C VAL A 312 2.98 22.68 5.85
N GLY A 313 3.69 22.37 4.76
CA GLY A 313 4.96 23.02 4.38
C GLY A 313 6.18 22.68 5.27
N LYS A 314 6.03 21.76 6.23
CA LYS A 314 7.08 21.37 7.19
C LYS A 314 7.50 19.90 7.06
N VAL A 315 6.95 19.17 6.10
CA VAL A 315 7.19 17.74 5.90
C VAL A 315 8.30 17.51 4.89
N GLY A 316 9.25 16.67 5.24
CA GLY A 316 10.22 16.10 4.30
C GLY A 316 9.91 14.64 4.03
N VAL A 317 10.32 14.13 2.87
CA VAL A 317 10.08 12.75 2.42
C VAL A 317 11.41 12.10 2.07
N ALA A 318 11.60 10.84 2.47
CA ALA A 318 12.80 10.06 2.17
C ALA A 318 12.47 8.57 2.03
N LEU A 319 13.44 7.77 1.59
CA LEU A 319 13.37 6.31 1.69
C LEU A 319 13.35 5.89 3.18
N PRO A 320 12.71 4.76 3.52
CA PRO A 320 12.81 4.22 4.88
C PRO A 320 14.27 3.92 5.25
N PRO A 321 14.63 3.91 6.54
CA PRO A 321 15.95 3.47 6.96
C PRO A 321 16.18 2.01 6.60
N LEU A 322 17.36 1.64 6.14
CA LEU A 322 17.69 0.32 5.63
C LEU A 322 18.93 -0.27 6.31
N GLU A 323 18.94 -1.58 6.51
CA GLU A 323 20.17 -2.27 6.83
C GLU A 323 21.13 -2.31 5.63
N PRO A 324 22.46 -2.36 5.88
CA PRO A 324 23.43 -2.45 4.80
C PRO A 324 23.17 -3.63 3.85
N GLY A 325 23.21 -3.38 2.54
CA GLY A 325 22.99 -4.36 1.49
C GLY A 325 21.55 -4.49 1.01
N VAL A 326 20.55 -4.00 1.77
CA VAL A 326 19.13 -4.13 1.41
C VAL A 326 18.78 -3.32 0.16
N LEU A 327 19.36 -2.12 0.03
CA LEU A 327 19.12 -1.28 -1.17
C LEU A 327 19.69 -1.97 -2.42
N GLU A 328 20.88 -2.51 -2.33
CA GLU A 328 21.56 -3.23 -3.42
C GLU A 328 20.80 -4.52 -3.79
N GLU A 329 20.25 -5.24 -2.81
CA GLU A 329 19.39 -6.40 -3.05
C GLU A 329 18.13 -5.97 -3.84
N ALA A 330 17.47 -4.88 -3.44
CA ALA A 330 16.28 -4.37 -4.12
C ALA A 330 16.61 -3.87 -5.55
N GLU A 331 17.70 -3.13 -5.73
CA GLU A 331 18.13 -2.65 -7.06
C GLU A 331 18.50 -3.79 -8.01
N SER A 332 18.95 -4.93 -7.49
CA SER A 332 19.23 -6.14 -8.27
C SER A 332 18.00 -7.04 -8.49
N GLY A 333 16.84 -6.69 -7.95
CA GLY A 333 15.60 -7.46 -8.06
C GLY A 333 15.52 -8.68 -7.13
N ASN A 334 16.41 -8.78 -6.12
CA ASN A 334 16.43 -9.89 -5.17
C ASN A 334 15.76 -9.58 -3.84
N GLY A 335 15.18 -8.37 -3.69
CA GLY A 335 14.53 -7.90 -2.47
C GLY A 335 13.72 -6.65 -2.71
N TYR A 336 13.24 -6.04 -1.63
CA TYR A 336 12.50 -4.77 -1.66
C TYR A 336 12.67 -4.01 -0.34
N ILE A 337 12.46 -2.69 -0.37
CA ILE A 337 12.83 -1.79 0.74
C ILE A 337 11.65 -1.33 1.61
N GLY A 338 10.49 -1.92 1.47
CA GLY A 338 9.29 -1.54 2.19
C GLY A 338 8.04 -1.82 1.38
N TYR A 339 6.92 -1.26 1.80
CA TYR A 339 5.61 -1.63 1.28
C TYR A 339 5.18 -0.78 0.07
N TYR A 340 4.83 -1.46 -1.03
CA TYR A 340 4.13 -0.91 -2.17
C TYR A 340 2.70 -1.43 -2.10
N ASP A 341 1.78 -0.58 -1.73
CA ASP A 341 0.40 -0.91 -1.42
C ASP A 341 -0.58 -0.31 -2.42
N GLY A 342 -1.80 -0.78 -2.39
CA GLY A 342 -2.90 -0.32 -3.20
C GLY A 342 -3.80 -1.45 -3.66
N GLY A 343 -4.65 -1.14 -4.63
CA GLY A 343 -5.63 -2.10 -5.10
C GLY A 343 -6.06 -1.91 -6.54
N ALA A 344 -6.88 -2.83 -6.96
CA ALA A 344 -7.49 -2.90 -8.28
C ALA A 344 -8.98 -3.19 -8.16
N TYR A 345 -9.73 -2.99 -9.24
CA TYR A 345 -11.03 -3.61 -9.38
C TYR A 345 -10.94 -4.82 -10.29
N GLY A 346 -11.51 -5.93 -9.82
CA GLY A 346 -11.71 -7.15 -10.59
C GLY A 346 -13.19 -7.46 -10.77
N ILE A 347 -13.50 -8.33 -11.73
CA ILE A 347 -14.85 -8.74 -12.07
C ILE A 347 -15.08 -10.16 -11.54
N PRO A 348 -16.01 -10.39 -10.60
CA PRO A 348 -16.35 -11.74 -10.15
C PRO A 348 -16.90 -12.60 -11.28
N HIS A 349 -16.53 -13.88 -11.33
CA HIS A 349 -17.14 -14.84 -12.27
C HIS A 349 -18.66 -14.97 -12.07
N SER A 350 -19.16 -14.73 -10.87
CA SER A 350 -20.58 -14.72 -10.52
C SER A 350 -21.37 -13.55 -11.11
N SER A 351 -20.68 -12.45 -11.53
CA SER A 351 -21.35 -11.29 -12.14
C SER A 351 -22.12 -11.69 -13.40
N LYS A 352 -23.31 -11.12 -13.55
CA LYS A 352 -24.17 -11.27 -14.76
C LYS A 352 -23.90 -10.19 -15.81
N ASN A 353 -23.15 -9.15 -15.44
CA ASN A 353 -22.91 -7.95 -16.23
C ASN A 353 -21.41 -7.78 -16.58
N LYS A 354 -20.67 -8.87 -16.81
CA LYS A 354 -19.20 -8.88 -16.98
C LYS A 354 -18.71 -7.91 -18.04
N GLU A 355 -19.42 -7.81 -19.18
CA GLU A 355 -19.02 -6.95 -20.29
C GLU A 355 -19.21 -5.47 -19.95
N ALA A 356 -20.32 -5.11 -19.31
CA ALA A 356 -20.54 -3.75 -18.82
C ALA A 356 -19.54 -3.38 -17.73
N ALA A 357 -19.25 -4.31 -16.82
CA ALA A 357 -18.21 -4.11 -15.79
C ALA A 357 -16.81 -3.91 -16.40
N LEU A 358 -16.50 -4.62 -17.50
CA LEU A 358 -15.24 -4.44 -18.21
C LEU A 358 -15.09 -3.03 -18.82
N LEU A 359 -16.18 -2.44 -19.29
CA LEU A 359 -16.17 -1.03 -19.75
C LEU A 359 -15.90 -0.07 -18.59
N TRP A 360 -16.49 -0.31 -17.41
CA TRP A 360 -16.23 0.48 -16.21
C TRP A 360 -14.75 0.42 -15.80
N LEU A 361 -14.16 -0.78 -15.76
CA LEU A 361 -12.76 -0.96 -15.38
C LEU A 361 -11.81 -0.21 -16.33
N GLN A 362 -12.07 -0.24 -17.62
CA GLN A 362 -11.29 0.49 -18.61
C GLN A 362 -11.52 2.00 -18.55
N TYR A 363 -12.73 2.45 -18.20
CA TYR A 363 -13.05 3.87 -18.13
C TYR A 363 -12.24 4.57 -17.04
N TYR A 364 -12.31 4.05 -15.80
CA TYR A 364 -11.59 4.70 -14.70
C TYR A 364 -10.06 4.60 -14.85
N SER A 365 -9.56 3.64 -15.61
CA SER A 365 -8.13 3.43 -15.82
C SER A 365 -7.52 4.32 -16.89
N GLN A 366 -8.27 5.19 -17.53
CA GLN A 366 -7.72 6.14 -18.51
C GLN A 366 -6.76 7.11 -17.83
N ALA A 367 -5.66 7.48 -18.55
CA ALA A 367 -4.66 8.39 -18.02
C ALA A 367 -5.26 9.73 -17.53
N SER A 368 -6.26 10.27 -18.23
CA SER A 368 -6.95 11.50 -17.83
C SER A 368 -7.66 11.38 -16.48
N VAL A 369 -8.40 10.27 -16.26
CA VAL A 369 -9.09 9.97 -15.02
C VAL A 369 -8.09 9.72 -13.90
N GLN A 370 -7.03 8.96 -14.17
CA GLN A 370 -5.97 8.63 -13.22
C GLN A 370 -5.17 9.89 -12.79
N THR A 371 -5.01 10.86 -13.67
CA THR A 371 -4.34 12.12 -13.32
C THR A 371 -5.16 12.92 -12.31
N ASP A 372 -6.47 13.04 -12.49
CA ASP A 372 -7.34 13.70 -11.52
C ASP A 372 -7.33 12.99 -10.18
N TRP A 373 -7.25 11.67 -10.21
CA TRP A 373 -7.10 10.83 -9.04
C TRP A 373 -5.78 11.08 -8.30
N ALA A 374 -4.66 11.09 -9.02
CA ALA A 374 -3.36 11.38 -8.44
C ALA A 374 -3.32 12.76 -7.77
N VAL A 375 -3.91 13.78 -8.40
CA VAL A 375 -3.98 15.15 -7.84
C VAL A 375 -4.80 15.20 -6.55
N ASN A 376 -5.93 14.46 -6.50
CA ASN A 376 -6.89 14.56 -5.39
C ASN A 376 -6.67 13.53 -4.29
N ALA A 377 -6.05 12.40 -4.59
CA ALA A 377 -5.90 11.27 -3.66
C ALA A 377 -4.45 10.75 -3.49
N ALA A 378 -3.46 11.37 -4.18
CA ALA A 378 -2.05 11.00 -4.11
C ALA A 378 -1.73 9.55 -4.47
N ARG A 379 -2.53 8.92 -5.33
CA ARG A 379 -2.41 7.51 -5.69
C ARG A 379 -2.19 7.40 -7.20
N VAL A 380 -1.04 6.87 -7.59
CA VAL A 380 -0.58 6.88 -8.98
C VAL A 380 -0.42 5.46 -9.51
N THR A 381 -1.24 5.09 -10.49
CA THR A 381 -1.14 3.79 -11.17
C THR A 381 -0.73 3.91 -12.64
N HIS A 382 -0.78 5.11 -13.23
CA HIS A 382 -0.49 5.36 -14.65
C HIS A 382 0.77 6.23 -14.82
N LYS A 383 1.71 5.79 -15.63
CA LYS A 383 3.01 6.48 -15.83
C LYS A 383 2.89 7.91 -16.33
N ALA A 384 1.98 8.16 -17.28
CA ALA A 384 1.78 9.51 -17.84
C ALA A 384 1.31 10.55 -16.81
N THR A 385 0.75 10.10 -15.70
CA THR A 385 0.28 10.96 -14.61
C THR A 385 1.40 11.81 -14.02
N TYR A 386 2.62 11.27 -13.92
CA TYR A 386 3.77 12.01 -13.38
C TYR A 386 4.21 13.20 -14.22
N ASP A 387 3.85 13.23 -15.51
CA ASP A 387 4.21 14.32 -16.44
C ASP A 387 3.18 15.46 -16.43
N ASP A 388 2.02 15.30 -15.78
CA ASP A 388 1.00 16.33 -15.69
C ASP A 388 1.45 17.48 -14.79
N PRO A 389 1.37 18.75 -15.24
CA PRO A 389 1.78 19.91 -14.43
C PRO A 389 1.10 20.03 -13.07
N ARG A 390 -0.14 19.54 -12.93
CA ARG A 390 -0.87 19.55 -11.67
C ARG A 390 -0.26 18.57 -10.65
N VAL A 391 0.20 17.41 -11.13
CA VAL A 391 0.91 16.42 -10.30
C VAL A 391 2.29 16.95 -9.91
N GLN A 392 3.00 17.61 -10.83
CA GLN A 392 4.29 18.26 -10.52
C GLN A 392 4.15 19.40 -9.51
N GLU A 393 3.03 20.13 -9.54
CA GLU A 393 2.71 21.11 -8.50
C GLU A 393 2.48 20.45 -7.14
N GLN A 394 1.76 19.32 -7.10
CA GLN A 394 1.58 18.54 -5.87
C GLN A 394 2.91 17.94 -5.38
N ASP A 395 3.76 17.49 -6.28
CA ASP A 395 5.10 17.00 -5.93
C ASP A 395 5.93 18.08 -5.20
N THR A 396 5.88 19.31 -5.69
CA THR A 396 6.52 20.44 -5.02
C THR A 396 5.96 20.69 -3.61
N LYS A 397 4.63 20.64 -3.45
CA LYS A 397 3.97 20.84 -2.15
C LYS A 397 4.24 19.70 -1.16
N THR A 398 4.45 18.49 -1.66
CA THR A 398 4.74 17.30 -0.85
C THR A 398 6.24 17.03 -0.67
N ASN A 399 7.09 17.99 -1.06
CA ASN A 399 8.55 17.89 -0.98
C ASN A 399 9.12 16.62 -1.65
N GLY A 400 8.56 16.26 -2.83
CA GLY A 400 9.10 15.20 -3.67
C GLY A 400 8.50 13.81 -3.44
N TYR A 401 7.31 13.68 -2.83
CA TYR A 401 6.66 12.37 -2.67
C TYR A 401 6.39 11.67 -4.01
N TYR A 402 5.85 12.41 -4.99
CA TYR A 402 5.54 11.83 -6.30
C TYR A 402 6.83 11.50 -7.09
N SER A 403 7.84 12.36 -6.99
CA SER A 403 9.17 12.07 -7.55
C SER A 403 9.81 10.85 -6.93
N LEU A 404 9.72 10.70 -5.59
CA LEU A 404 10.21 9.52 -4.88
C LEU A 404 9.49 8.24 -5.38
N MET A 405 8.16 8.30 -5.49
CA MET A 405 7.36 7.18 -5.97
C MET A 405 7.68 6.82 -7.44
N ARG A 406 7.81 7.84 -8.32
CA ARG A 406 8.20 7.63 -9.73
C ARG A 406 9.57 6.97 -9.86
N ASP A 407 10.57 7.51 -9.13
CA ASP A 407 11.97 7.15 -9.33
C ASP A 407 12.38 5.90 -8.53
N LYS A 408 11.74 5.67 -7.39
CA LYS A 408 12.11 4.62 -6.43
C LYS A 408 10.97 3.66 -6.07
N GLY A 409 9.74 3.91 -6.53
CA GLY A 409 8.58 3.06 -6.24
C GLY A 409 8.79 1.60 -6.63
N HIS A 410 9.54 1.34 -7.71
CA HIS A 410 9.87 0.00 -8.16
C HIS A 410 10.77 -0.80 -7.20
N LEU A 411 11.40 -0.13 -6.23
CA LEU A 411 12.20 -0.78 -5.19
C LEU A 411 11.35 -1.25 -4.00
N PHE A 412 10.11 -0.75 -3.88
CA PHE A 412 9.17 -1.20 -2.86
C PHE A 412 8.48 -2.47 -3.35
N GLY A 413 8.13 -3.36 -2.42
CA GLY A 413 7.45 -4.61 -2.71
C GLY A 413 6.02 -4.61 -2.20
N GLY A 414 5.18 -5.40 -2.87
CA GLY A 414 3.86 -5.75 -2.36
C GLY A 414 3.90 -7.01 -1.52
N ALA A 415 2.71 -7.43 -1.09
CA ALA A 415 2.56 -8.68 -0.38
C ALA A 415 2.98 -9.89 -1.24
N PRO A 416 3.41 -10.96 -0.58
CA PRO A 416 3.78 -12.18 -1.28
C PRO A 416 2.62 -12.83 -2.02
N ASN A 417 2.94 -13.44 -3.17
CA ASN A 417 1.98 -14.10 -4.04
C ASN A 417 1.58 -15.49 -3.51
N PHE A 418 0.92 -15.59 -2.35
CA PHE A 418 0.47 -16.88 -1.88
C PHE A 418 -1.04 -16.97 -1.66
N PRO A 419 -1.63 -18.16 -2.01
CA PRO A 419 -3.07 -18.36 -1.97
C PRO A 419 -3.65 -18.53 -0.57
N PHE A 420 -2.80 -18.67 0.44
CA PHE A 420 -3.14 -18.93 1.84
C PHE A 420 -2.98 -17.69 2.75
N HIS A 421 -2.91 -16.51 2.16
CA HIS A 421 -2.60 -15.24 2.84
C HIS A 421 -3.42 -15.04 4.14
N GLY A 422 -4.74 -15.05 4.05
CA GLY A 422 -5.62 -14.83 5.22
C GLY A 422 -5.44 -15.87 6.31
N GLN A 423 -5.41 -17.17 5.93
CA GLN A 423 -5.26 -18.27 6.88
C GLN A 423 -3.91 -18.20 7.61
N LEU A 424 -2.84 -17.89 6.88
CA LEU A 424 -1.51 -17.76 7.47
C LEU A 424 -1.46 -16.58 8.43
N ARG A 425 -1.97 -15.41 8.02
CA ARG A 425 -2.06 -14.23 8.88
C ARG A 425 -2.78 -14.56 10.19
N GLU A 426 -3.97 -15.13 10.12
CA GLU A 426 -4.75 -15.51 11.32
C GLU A 426 -4.00 -16.46 12.24
N ALA A 427 -3.22 -17.38 11.66
CA ALA A 427 -2.46 -18.36 12.44
C ALA A 427 -1.27 -17.73 13.18
N ILE A 428 -0.60 -16.72 12.61
CA ILE A 428 0.67 -16.21 13.15
C ILE A 428 0.58 -14.82 13.79
N ALA A 429 -0.37 -13.97 13.40
CA ALA A 429 -0.50 -12.61 13.93
C ALA A 429 -0.60 -12.53 15.47
N PRO A 430 -1.24 -13.47 16.18
CA PRO A 430 -1.30 -13.44 17.64
C PRO A 430 0.06 -13.37 18.33
N TYR A 431 1.09 -13.98 17.77
CA TYR A 431 2.44 -13.95 18.36
C TYR A 431 3.07 -12.55 18.28
N PHE A 432 2.80 -11.80 17.19
CA PHE A 432 3.23 -10.41 17.08
C PHE A 432 2.51 -9.52 18.09
N TYR A 433 1.20 -9.74 18.28
CA TYR A 433 0.43 -9.01 19.31
C TYR A 433 0.94 -9.29 20.71
N ASP A 434 1.32 -10.52 21.00
CA ASP A 434 1.91 -10.88 22.28
C ASP A 434 3.31 -10.27 22.47
N ALA A 435 4.08 -10.08 21.41
CA ALA A 435 5.34 -9.33 21.47
C ALA A 435 5.12 -7.82 21.72
N ILE A 436 4.16 -7.19 21.04
CA ILE A 436 3.80 -5.78 21.26
C ILE A 436 3.37 -5.53 22.70
N THR A 437 2.63 -6.45 23.30
CA THR A 437 2.14 -6.35 24.68
C THR A 437 3.14 -6.82 25.74
N GLY A 438 4.32 -7.29 25.31
CA GLY A 438 5.37 -7.77 26.22
C GLY A 438 5.10 -9.15 26.87
N LYS A 439 4.11 -9.89 26.39
CA LYS A 439 3.85 -11.28 26.86
C LYS A 439 4.89 -12.26 26.33
N LEU A 440 5.40 -12.01 25.13
CA LEU A 440 6.51 -12.73 24.52
C LEU A 440 7.67 -11.77 24.25
N THR A 441 8.89 -12.27 24.34
CA THR A 441 10.02 -11.53 23.75
C THR A 441 9.93 -11.59 22.23
N PRO A 442 10.55 -10.65 21.48
CA PRO A 442 10.62 -10.71 20.02
C PRO A 442 11.12 -12.06 19.49
N ASP A 443 12.14 -12.63 20.12
CA ASP A 443 12.69 -13.94 19.75
C ASP A 443 11.66 -15.06 19.92
N GLN A 444 11.01 -15.10 21.08
CA GLN A 444 9.97 -16.11 21.37
C GLN A 444 8.79 -15.99 20.41
N ALA A 445 8.38 -14.76 20.10
CA ALA A 445 7.27 -14.50 19.18
C ALA A 445 7.58 -15.03 17.77
N LEU A 446 8.75 -14.73 17.24
CA LEU A 446 9.14 -15.19 15.90
C LEU A 446 9.42 -16.69 15.84
N ASP A 447 10.02 -17.29 16.86
CA ASP A 447 10.22 -18.74 16.93
C ASP A 447 8.87 -19.48 16.93
N GLN A 448 7.89 -19.00 17.70
CA GLN A 448 6.55 -19.59 17.75
C GLN A 448 5.76 -19.30 16.46
N ALA A 449 5.82 -18.09 15.93
CA ALA A 449 5.16 -17.73 14.67
C ALA A 449 5.67 -18.59 13.51
N ALA A 450 6.98 -18.78 13.39
CA ALA A 450 7.57 -19.58 12.34
C ALA A 450 7.18 -21.07 12.42
N ALA A 451 7.21 -21.64 13.64
CA ALA A 451 6.74 -23.00 13.86
C ALA A 451 5.25 -23.16 13.51
N ARG A 452 4.41 -22.21 13.98
CA ARG A 452 2.97 -22.21 13.70
C ARG A 452 2.67 -22.03 12.20
N ALA A 453 3.45 -21.21 11.50
CA ALA A 453 3.33 -21.05 10.05
C ALA A 453 3.54 -22.38 9.32
N GLU A 454 4.57 -23.14 9.66
CA GLU A 454 4.84 -24.44 9.06
C GLU A 454 3.75 -25.48 9.36
N GLU A 455 3.24 -25.51 10.60
CA GLU A 455 2.10 -26.35 10.96
C GLU A 455 0.86 -26.02 10.11
N GLU A 456 0.53 -24.72 9.98
CA GLU A 456 -0.63 -24.27 9.23
C GLU A 456 -0.50 -24.59 7.74
N LEU A 457 0.66 -24.31 7.14
CA LEU A 457 0.94 -24.60 5.74
C LEU A 457 0.93 -26.10 5.43
N THR A 458 1.36 -26.93 6.39
CA THR A 458 1.22 -28.40 6.31
C THR A 458 -0.24 -28.83 6.39
N ARG A 459 -1.01 -28.25 7.32
CA ARG A 459 -2.45 -28.51 7.47
C ARG A 459 -3.24 -28.13 6.21
N LEU A 460 -2.87 -27.03 5.55
CA LEU A 460 -3.47 -26.56 4.31
C LEU A 460 -2.99 -27.33 3.06
N GLY A 461 -2.00 -28.22 3.19
CA GLY A 461 -1.47 -29.04 2.10
C GLY A 461 -0.46 -28.35 1.18
N TYR A 462 -0.01 -27.15 1.52
CA TYR A 462 1.01 -26.43 0.75
C TYR A 462 2.44 -26.89 1.06
N ARG A 463 2.65 -27.48 2.24
CA ARG A 463 3.93 -28.00 2.68
C ARG A 463 3.80 -29.49 3.03
N LYS A 464 4.84 -30.28 2.73
CA LYS A 464 4.97 -31.66 3.21
C LYS A 464 5.53 -31.66 4.63
N ALA A 465 5.02 -32.54 5.47
CA ALA A 465 5.47 -32.72 6.85
C ALA A 465 6.94 -33.17 6.93
#